data_1e5ffcc4b79cccc8f71db339ac9c526d
#
_entry.id   1e5ffcc4b79cccc8f71db339ac9c526d
#
_cell.length_a   1.000
_cell.length_b   1.000
_cell.length_c   1.000
_cell.angle_alpha   90.00
_cell.angle_beta   90.00
_cell.angle_gamma   90.00
#
_symmetry.space_group_name_H-M   'P 1'
#
loop_
_entity.id
_entity.type
_entity.pdbx_description
1 polymer ?
#
loop_
_entity_poly.entity_id
_entity_poly.type
_entity_poly.pdbx_seq_one_letter_code
_entity_poly.pdbx_strand_id
1 'polypeptide(L)'
;MSAQGSLTDQAALAAGSANGGDPAAGERAWVRELADGQLVEAVFGVRERELRQRRNGAQWLKLVVCDRSGTVEAVVWEGVDESFEVAVPGSAVHISGRFGVHPQYGPKITVEAIRPARPEEFEASDLADGPGVPVERLEADLRELLGTVQHRQLRELLDRLFDPGSPVWIRFREAPAAKYYHQAYPHGLLDHTVSVAQAVSAAASAFPGIERDIAVTGAVLHDIGKTMAYNDDPLAIDLTDAGRLQGEIPLGYYLVRREIERIEGFDPELAQAIFHVVLSHHGTLENGSPVIPATREATLVHAIDNLGGKLGSFDRIERALPDGEAWSRFDRGIDSAAYFRSRAA
;
A
#
# COMPACT_ATOMS: atom_id res chain seq x y z
N MET A 1 -29.99 -11.04 74.85
CA MET A 1 -28.85 -10.26 75.35
C MET A 1 -28.30 -9.55 74.12
N SER A 2 -28.74 -8.34 73.85
CA SER A 2 -28.10 -7.07 74.23
C SER A 2 -26.80 -6.86 73.40
N ALA A 3 -26.52 -5.84 72.69
CA ALA A 3 -26.99 -4.49 72.49
C ALA A 3 -26.40 -4.02 71.16
N GLN A 4 -27.08 -3.30 70.30
CA GLN A 4 -27.18 -1.83 70.19
C GLN A 4 -25.86 -1.05 70.06
N GLY A 5 -25.82 -0.26 69.01
CA GLY A 5 -25.01 0.93 68.82
C GLY A 5 -24.78 1.14 67.33
N SER A 6 -25.51 1.84 66.62
CA SER A 6 -25.88 3.29 66.53
C SER A 6 -24.87 4.12 65.77
N LEU A 7 -25.32 4.55 64.55
CA LEU A 7 -25.34 5.92 64.01
C LEU A 7 -24.07 6.59 63.49
N THR A 8 -24.29 7.08 62.32
CA THR A 8 -23.90 8.38 61.70
C THR A 8 -22.47 8.43 61.13
N ASP A 9 -22.15 8.91 60.02
CA ASP A 9 -22.71 9.99 59.18
C ASP A 9 -21.85 10.17 57.91
N GLN A 10 -22.40 10.77 56.98
CA GLN A 10 -21.78 11.63 55.93
C GLN A 10 -21.30 11.01 54.64
N ALA A 11 -22.12 11.32 53.67
CA ALA A 11 -21.85 11.41 52.27
C ALA A 11 -20.58 12.22 51.95
N ALA A 12 -19.76 11.68 51.09
CA ALA A 12 -18.84 12.46 50.28
C ALA A 12 -18.97 11.98 48.82
N LEU A 13 -19.70 12.75 48.06
CA LEU A 13 -19.64 12.80 46.61
C LEU A 13 -18.19 13.07 46.18
N ALA A 14 -17.53 12.08 45.57
CA ALA A 14 -16.35 12.30 44.76
C ALA A 14 -16.77 12.15 43.30
N ALA A 15 -17.04 13.29 42.67
CA ALA A 15 -17.09 13.40 41.23
C ALA A 15 -15.73 13.01 40.66
N GLY A 16 -15.67 11.87 40.01
CA GLY A 16 -14.55 11.50 39.13
C GLY A 16 -14.59 12.42 37.92
N SER A 17 -13.73 13.42 37.92
CA SER A 17 -13.44 14.24 36.76
C SER A 17 -12.84 13.31 35.70
N ALA A 18 -13.58 13.13 34.62
CA ALA A 18 -13.00 12.68 33.35
C ALA A 18 -11.96 13.73 32.94
N ASN A 19 -10.69 13.40 33.13
CA ASN A 19 -9.59 14.15 32.55
C ASN A 19 -9.58 13.83 31.03
N GLY A 20 -10.36 14.56 30.27
CA GLY A 20 -10.10 14.87 28.90
C GLY A 20 -8.89 15.79 28.85
N GLY A 21 -7.68 15.26 28.92
CA GLY A 21 -6.48 16.03 28.68
C GLY A 21 -6.50 16.43 27.20
N ASP A 22 -6.67 17.74 26.95
CA ASP A 22 -6.28 18.33 25.67
C ASP A 22 -4.84 17.89 25.39
N PRO A 23 -4.52 17.26 24.22
CA PRO A 23 -3.14 16.94 23.90
C PRO A 23 -2.36 18.25 23.85
N ALA A 24 -1.27 18.30 24.59
CA ALA A 24 -0.37 19.43 24.63
C ALA A 24 -0.01 19.84 23.18
N ALA A 25 -0.11 21.14 22.92
CA ALA A 25 0.28 21.73 21.64
C ALA A 25 1.73 21.30 21.31
N GLY A 26 1.90 20.36 20.36
CA GLY A 26 3.21 19.90 19.91
C GLY A 26 3.32 18.46 19.42
N GLU A 27 2.42 17.56 19.75
CA GLU A 27 2.45 16.20 19.21
C GLU A 27 1.62 16.11 17.92
N ARG A 28 2.27 15.68 16.84
CA ARG A 28 1.62 15.45 15.54
C ARG A 28 0.59 14.33 15.65
N ALA A 29 -0.66 14.61 15.31
CA ALA A 29 -1.71 13.61 15.25
C ALA A 29 -1.57 12.79 13.94
N TRP A 30 -1.29 11.50 14.07
CA TRP A 30 -1.21 10.58 12.94
C TRP A 30 -2.62 10.07 12.57
N VAL A 31 -2.86 9.81 11.28
CA VAL A 31 -4.16 9.30 10.79
C VAL A 31 -4.64 8.09 11.59
N ARG A 32 -3.74 7.17 11.92
CA ARG A 32 -4.06 5.95 12.67
C ARG A 32 -4.46 6.18 14.12
N GLU A 33 -4.03 7.29 14.70
CA GLU A 33 -4.24 7.64 16.10
C GLU A 33 -5.45 8.55 16.31
N LEU A 34 -6.11 8.96 15.22
CA LEU A 34 -7.26 9.86 15.29
C LEU A 34 -8.45 9.18 15.97
N ALA A 35 -8.96 9.80 17.03
CA ALA A 35 -10.13 9.36 17.78
C ALA A 35 -11.39 10.13 17.38
N ASP A 36 -12.56 9.49 17.49
CA ASP A 36 -13.85 10.11 17.17
C ASP A 36 -14.08 11.39 17.99
N GLY A 37 -14.43 12.48 17.30
CA GLY A 37 -14.59 13.81 17.90
C GLY A 37 -13.30 14.62 18.05
N GLN A 38 -12.12 14.07 17.77
CA GLN A 38 -10.83 14.75 17.93
C GLN A 38 -10.69 15.96 17.01
N LEU A 39 -10.15 17.06 17.54
CA LEU A 39 -9.67 18.18 16.74
C LEU A 39 -8.38 17.77 16.03
N VAL A 40 -8.31 18.10 14.76
CA VAL A 40 -7.17 17.82 13.89
C VAL A 40 -6.53 19.14 13.51
N GLU A 41 -5.23 19.26 13.73
CA GLU A 41 -4.40 20.34 13.24
C GLU A 41 -3.04 19.75 12.84
N ALA A 42 -2.93 19.34 11.58
CA ALA A 42 -1.78 18.60 11.12
C ALA A 42 -1.53 18.75 9.59
N VAL A 43 -0.31 18.38 9.17
CA VAL A 43 0.06 18.33 7.75
C VAL A 43 -0.18 16.94 7.21
N PHE A 44 -0.80 16.89 6.03
CA PHE A 44 -1.09 15.68 5.27
C PHE A 44 -0.65 15.81 3.82
N GLY A 45 -0.31 14.68 3.20
CA GLY A 45 -0.19 14.58 1.76
C GLY A 45 -1.58 14.46 1.10
N VAL A 46 -1.81 15.10 -0.02
CA VAL A 46 -3.04 14.97 -0.82
C VAL A 46 -2.86 13.85 -1.84
N ARG A 47 -3.63 12.76 -1.70
CA ARG A 47 -3.65 11.66 -2.69
C ARG A 47 -4.62 11.92 -3.81
N GLU A 48 -5.84 12.35 -3.45
CA GLU A 48 -6.91 12.56 -4.42
C GLU A 48 -7.76 13.76 -4.03
N ARG A 49 -8.34 14.42 -5.04
CA ARG A 49 -9.38 15.41 -4.88
C ARG A 49 -10.50 15.17 -5.88
N GLU A 50 -11.74 15.35 -5.43
CA GLU A 50 -12.92 15.18 -6.27
C GLU A 50 -13.99 16.20 -5.89
N LEU A 51 -14.39 17.06 -6.86
CA LEU A 51 -15.56 17.91 -6.69
C LEU A 51 -16.83 17.09 -6.85
N ARG A 52 -17.69 17.17 -5.87
CA ARG A 52 -18.98 16.48 -5.84
C ARG A 52 -20.13 17.47 -5.68
N GLN A 53 -21.31 17.06 -6.12
CA GLN A 53 -22.50 17.89 -6.04
C GLN A 53 -23.55 17.22 -5.15
N ARG A 54 -24.16 18.01 -4.25
CA ARG A 54 -25.30 17.60 -3.42
C ARG A 54 -26.57 17.61 -4.28
N ARG A 55 -27.63 16.97 -3.81
CA ARG A 55 -28.95 16.98 -4.47
C ARG A 55 -29.56 18.40 -4.64
N ASN A 56 -29.17 19.33 -3.80
CA ASN A 56 -29.58 20.74 -3.87
C ASN A 56 -28.71 21.59 -4.79
N GLY A 57 -27.76 21.00 -5.53
CA GLY A 57 -26.86 21.69 -6.45
C GLY A 57 -25.58 22.26 -5.80
N ALA A 58 -25.48 22.33 -4.48
CA ALA A 58 -24.29 22.83 -3.82
C ALA A 58 -23.11 21.88 -4.00
N GLN A 59 -21.93 22.45 -4.32
CA GLN A 59 -20.69 21.68 -4.46
C GLN A 59 -20.06 21.44 -3.07
N TRP A 60 -19.29 20.38 -2.99
CA TRP A 60 -18.43 20.03 -1.87
C TRP A 60 -17.19 19.30 -2.40
N LEU A 61 -16.11 19.39 -1.63
CA LEU A 61 -14.86 18.78 -2.04
C LEU A 61 -14.58 17.54 -1.17
N LYS A 62 -14.36 16.42 -1.83
CA LYS A 62 -13.84 15.21 -1.24
C LYS A 62 -12.32 15.16 -1.47
N LEU A 63 -11.58 14.94 -0.42
CA LEU A 63 -10.15 14.68 -0.45
C LEU A 63 -9.87 13.28 0.11
N VAL A 64 -8.83 12.63 -0.40
CA VAL A 64 -8.14 11.54 0.28
C VAL A 64 -6.78 12.07 0.67
N VAL A 65 -6.54 12.15 1.96
CA VAL A 65 -5.28 12.65 2.51
C VAL A 65 -4.54 11.53 3.24
N CYS A 66 -3.22 11.64 3.34
CA CYS A 66 -2.36 10.61 3.90
C CYS A 66 -1.26 11.18 4.78
N ASP A 67 -0.79 10.33 5.67
CA ASP A 67 0.50 10.42 6.33
C ASP A 67 1.17 9.02 6.32
N ARG A 68 2.34 8.87 6.94
CA ARG A 68 3.06 7.59 7.02
C ARG A 68 2.28 6.48 7.75
N SER A 69 1.24 6.82 8.49
CA SER A 69 0.44 5.86 9.26
C SER A 69 -0.76 5.33 8.48
N GLY A 70 -1.23 6.05 7.44
CA GLY A 70 -2.37 5.64 6.64
C GLY A 70 -3.02 6.74 5.84
N THR A 71 -4.26 6.48 5.41
CA THR A 71 -5.08 7.41 4.64
C THR A 71 -6.41 7.66 5.31
N VAL A 72 -6.96 8.86 5.12
CA VAL A 72 -8.29 9.22 5.61
C VAL A 72 -9.01 10.11 4.59
N GLU A 73 -10.33 9.97 4.52
CA GLU A 73 -11.18 10.89 3.76
C GLU A 73 -11.28 12.23 4.50
N ALA A 74 -11.13 13.34 3.79
CA ALA A 74 -11.38 14.68 4.29
C ALA A 74 -12.44 15.35 3.43
N VAL A 75 -13.34 16.09 4.07
CA VAL A 75 -14.52 16.70 3.42
C VAL A 75 -14.55 18.19 3.69
N VAL A 76 -14.59 18.97 2.62
CA VAL A 76 -14.73 20.44 2.66
C VAL A 76 -16.13 20.80 2.23
N TRP A 77 -16.86 21.47 3.11
CA TRP A 77 -18.24 21.88 2.88
C TRP A 77 -18.38 23.35 2.47
N GLU A 78 -17.44 24.20 2.88
CA GLU A 78 -17.41 25.65 2.66
C GLU A 78 -16.03 26.05 2.10
N GLY A 79 -15.93 27.13 1.34
CA GLY A 79 -14.66 27.54 0.71
C GLY A 79 -14.13 26.52 -0.31
N VAL A 80 -15.05 25.86 -1.03
CA VAL A 80 -14.75 24.69 -1.89
C VAL A 80 -13.78 25.03 -3.01
N ASP A 81 -13.98 26.18 -3.68
CA ASP A 81 -13.15 26.56 -4.83
C ASP A 81 -11.71 26.87 -4.39
N GLU A 82 -11.54 27.61 -3.29
CA GLU A 82 -10.22 27.94 -2.73
C GLU A 82 -9.51 26.68 -2.24
N SER A 83 -10.25 25.79 -1.55
CA SER A 83 -9.73 24.53 -1.06
C SER A 83 -9.33 23.60 -2.22
N PHE A 84 -10.07 23.61 -3.30
CA PHE A 84 -9.76 22.83 -4.50
C PHE A 84 -8.44 23.27 -5.15
N GLU A 85 -8.20 24.58 -5.23
CA GLU A 85 -6.94 25.12 -5.78
C GLU A 85 -5.73 24.76 -4.89
N VAL A 86 -5.92 24.74 -3.58
CA VAL A 86 -4.87 24.42 -2.61
C VAL A 86 -4.58 22.90 -2.55
N ALA A 87 -5.62 22.07 -2.56
CA ALA A 87 -5.48 20.63 -2.37
C ALA A 87 -5.11 19.89 -3.67
N VAL A 88 -3.98 20.24 -4.26
CA VAL A 88 -3.48 19.57 -5.48
C VAL A 88 -2.95 18.18 -5.11
N PRO A 89 -3.36 17.08 -5.81
CA PRO A 89 -2.75 15.78 -5.63
C PRO A 89 -1.22 15.85 -5.75
N GLY A 90 -0.51 15.20 -4.83
CA GLY A 90 0.96 15.28 -4.71
C GLY A 90 1.46 16.43 -3.82
N SER A 91 0.60 17.37 -3.41
CA SER A 91 0.98 18.45 -2.51
C SER A 91 0.82 18.09 -1.04
N ALA A 92 1.55 18.83 -0.18
CA ALA A 92 1.37 18.81 1.26
C ALA A 92 0.45 19.97 1.69
N VAL A 93 -0.55 19.68 2.50
CA VAL A 93 -1.51 20.64 3.02
C VAL A 93 -1.60 20.57 4.55
N HIS A 94 -1.73 21.73 5.16
CA HIS A 94 -2.08 21.83 6.58
C HIS A 94 -3.60 21.89 6.68
N ILE A 95 -4.19 20.99 7.45
CA ILE A 95 -5.64 20.88 7.66
C ILE A 95 -5.95 21.15 9.13
N SER A 96 -6.89 22.06 9.37
CA SER A 96 -7.59 22.23 10.65
C SER A 96 -9.02 21.72 10.47
N GLY A 97 -9.51 20.93 11.42
CA GLY A 97 -10.85 20.37 11.34
C GLY A 97 -11.17 19.40 12.47
N ARG A 98 -12.15 18.56 12.26
CA ARG A 98 -12.58 17.55 13.24
C ARG A 98 -12.66 16.17 12.59
N PHE A 99 -12.02 15.21 13.21
CA PHE A 99 -12.19 13.81 12.84
C PHE A 99 -13.48 13.25 13.44
N GLY A 100 -14.20 12.44 12.69
CA GLY A 100 -15.42 11.79 13.16
C GLY A 100 -15.65 10.47 12.44
N VAL A 101 -16.24 9.50 13.15
CA VAL A 101 -16.57 8.19 12.62
C VAL A 101 -18.08 8.08 12.40
N HIS A 102 -18.52 8.20 11.14
CA HIS A 102 -19.93 8.08 10.82
C HIS A 102 -20.32 6.60 10.62
N PRO A 103 -21.40 6.09 11.28
CA PRO A 103 -21.78 4.67 11.19
C PRO A 103 -21.99 4.13 9.77
N GLN A 104 -22.45 4.98 8.85
CA GLN A 104 -22.73 4.61 7.45
C GLN A 104 -21.59 4.97 6.49
N TYR A 105 -20.87 6.07 6.73
CA TYR A 105 -19.91 6.65 5.79
C TYR A 105 -18.45 6.48 6.23
N GLY A 106 -18.22 5.86 7.40
CA GLY A 106 -16.87 5.60 7.92
C GLY A 106 -16.17 6.84 8.49
N PRO A 107 -14.86 6.70 8.75
CA PRO A 107 -14.03 7.74 9.33
C PRO A 107 -13.75 8.85 8.31
N LYS A 108 -13.78 10.12 8.76
CA LYS A 108 -13.44 11.28 7.93
C LYS A 108 -13.08 12.50 8.76
N ILE A 109 -12.29 13.39 8.19
CA ILE A 109 -12.03 14.72 8.72
C ILE A 109 -13.02 15.69 8.07
N THR A 110 -13.82 16.39 8.88
CA THR A 110 -14.56 17.57 8.42
C THR A 110 -13.61 18.76 8.51
N VAL A 111 -13.23 19.29 7.35
CA VAL A 111 -12.26 20.36 7.23
C VAL A 111 -12.91 21.70 7.52
N GLU A 112 -12.30 22.46 8.41
CA GLU A 112 -12.69 23.84 8.75
C GLU A 112 -11.78 24.84 8.03
N ALA A 113 -10.49 24.52 7.90
CA ALA A 113 -9.53 25.31 7.14
C ALA A 113 -8.48 24.40 6.48
N ILE A 114 -8.03 24.80 5.29
CA ILE A 114 -6.95 24.15 4.56
C ILE A 114 -6.04 25.21 3.93
N ARG A 115 -4.74 24.98 4.00
CA ARG A 115 -3.72 25.82 3.35
C ARG A 115 -2.55 24.98 2.86
N PRO A 116 -1.71 25.47 1.95
CA PRO A 116 -0.44 24.81 1.65
C PRO A 116 0.39 24.66 2.92
N ALA A 117 1.00 23.48 3.10
CA ALA A 117 1.96 23.29 4.17
C ALA A 117 3.29 23.97 3.83
N ARG A 118 3.96 24.51 4.84
CA ARG A 118 5.30 25.09 4.69
C ARG A 118 6.35 23.99 4.84
N PRO A 119 7.49 24.06 4.13
CA PRO A 119 8.52 23.03 4.17
C PRO A 119 9.02 22.67 5.57
N GLU A 120 9.02 23.64 6.49
CA GLU A 120 9.44 23.44 7.88
C GLU A 120 8.40 22.75 8.79
N GLU A 121 7.20 22.50 8.30
CA GLU A 121 6.10 21.91 9.09
C GLU A 121 6.06 20.38 8.98
N PHE A 122 6.85 19.76 8.08
CA PHE A 122 6.84 18.31 7.88
C PHE A 122 8.14 17.80 7.27
N GLU A 123 8.41 16.52 7.50
CA GLU A 123 9.39 15.76 6.73
C GLU A 123 8.67 14.97 5.62
N ALA A 124 9.28 14.80 4.46
CA ALA A 124 8.66 14.05 3.34
C ALA A 124 8.29 12.61 3.73
N SER A 125 9.12 11.98 4.57
CA SER A 125 8.89 10.64 5.14
C SER A 125 7.66 10.57 6.06
N ASP A 126 7.12 11.69 6.48
CA ASP A 126 5.92 11.73 7.32
C ASP A 126 4.62 11.69 6.53
N LEU A 127 4.68 11.95 5.23
CA LEU A 127 3.48 12.11 4.40
C LEU A 127 3.15 10.87 3.56
N ALA A 128 4.08 9.93 3.41
CA ALA A 128 3.88 8.71 2.65
C ALA A 128 4.09 7.49 3.55
N ASP A 129 3.23 6.48 3.39
CA ASP A 129 3.49 5.13 3.92
C ASP A 129 4.75 4.57 3.25
N GLY A 130 5.35 3.56 3.85
CA GLY A 130 6.55 2.93 3.34
C GLY A 130 6.66 1.46 3.75
N PRO A 131 7.69 0.76 3.29
CA PRO A 131 7.92 -0.63 3.67
C PRO A 131 8.14 -0.76 5.17
N GLY A 132 7.71 -1.89 5.74
CA GLY A 132 7.88 -2.22 7.17
C GLY A 132 9.32 -2.48 7.59
N VAL A 133 10.25 -2.53 6.62
CA VAL A 133 11.69 -2.73 6.81
C VAL A 133 12.47 -1.67 6.03
N PRO A 134 13.71 -1.32 6.43
CA PRO A 134 14.54 -0.37 5.69
C PRO A 134 14.74 -0.79 4.22
N VAL A 135 14.69 0.17 3.31
CA VAL A 135 14.83 -0.06 1.85
C VAL A 135 16.17 -0.73 1.54
N GLU A 136 17.23 -0.35 2.23
CA GLU A 136 18.56 -0.95 2.08
C GLU A 136 18.58 -2.43 2.43
N ARG A 137 17.71 -2.86 3.36
CA ARG A 137 17.54 -4.28 3.68
C ARG A 137 16.84 -5.02 2.54
N LEU A 138 15.77 -4.46 1.97
CA LEU A 138 15.07 -5.03 0.82
C LEU A 138 16.02 -5.16 -0.39
N GLU A 139 16.85 -4.13 -0.63
CA GLU A 139 17.86 -4.19 -1.69
C GLU A 139 18.88 -5.31 -1.46
N ALA A 140 19.37 -5.45 -0.23
CA ALA A 140 20.31 -6.52 0.12
C ALA A 140 19.68 -7.89 -0.06
N ASP A 141 18.44 -8.08 0.41
CA ASP A 141 17.70 -9.34 0.28
C ASP A 141 17.44 -9.69 -1.21
N LEU A 142 17.08 -8.70 -2.04
CA LEU A 142 16.96 -8.90 -3.48
C LEU A 142 18.31 -9.33 -4.09
N ARG A 143 19.40 -8.62 -3.78
CA ARG A 143 20.74 -8.93 -4.31
C ARG A 143 21.19 -10.33 -3.91
N GLU A 144 20.96 -10.72 -2.65
CA GLU A 144 21.23 -12.08 -2.18
C GLU A 144 20.46 -13.12 -3.00
N LEU A 145 19.15 -12.91 -3.18
CA LEU A 145 18.29 -13.81 -3.95
C LEU A 145 18.72 -13.91 -5.41
N LEU A 146 18.99 -12.79 -6.09
CA LEU A 146 19.53 -12.77 -7.44
C LEU A 146 20.85 -13.57 -7.51
N GLY A 147 21.70 -13.47 -6.47
CA GLY A 147 22.94 -14.23 -6.32
C GLY A 147 22.76 -15.75 -6.34
N THR A 148 21.58 -16.25 -6.01
CA THR A 148 21.27 -17.69 -5.97
C THR A 148 20.92 -18.30 -7.32
N VAL A 149 20.59 -17.50 -8.34
CA VAL A 149 20.28 -17.97 -9.69
C VAL A 149 21.56 -18.47 -10.36
N GLN A 150 21.61 -19.74 -10.76
CA GLN A 150 22.79 -20.40 -11.31
C GLN A 150 22.81 -20.42 -12.84
N HIS A 151 21.63 -20.38 -13.49
CA HIS A 151 21.54 -20.42 -14.94
C HIS A 151 22.16 -19.15 -15.55
N ARG A 152 23.22 -19.30 -16.36
CA ARG A 152 24.05 -18.20 -16.86
C ARG A 152 23.26 -17.10 -17.58
N GLN A 153 22.34 -17.46 -18.47
CA GLN A 153 21.56 -16.49 -19.26
C GLN A 153 20.53 -15.76 -18.42
N LEU A 154 19.88 -16.46 -17.47
CA LEU A 154 18.96 -15.82 -16.52
C LEU A 154 19.71 -14.86 -15.60
N ARG A 155 20.90 -15.24 -15.14
CA ARG A 155 21.75 -14.35 -14.36
C ARG A 155 22.15 -13.11 -15.13
N GLU A 156 22.58 -13.27 -16.40
CA GLU A 156 22.92 -12.14 -17.27
C GLU A 156 21.73 -11.20 -17.48
N LEU A 157 20.53 -11.75 -17.69
CA LEU A 157 19.29 -10.95 -17.81
C LEU A 157 19.03 -10.13 -16.55
N LEU A 158 19.11 -10.77 -15.37
CA LEU A 158 18.90 -10.10 -14.09
C LEU A 158 19.97 -9.05 -13.81
N ASP A 159 21.25 -9.36 -14.08
CA ASP A 159 22.36 -8.42 -13.90
C ASP A 159 22.18 -7.16 -14.76
N ARG A 160 21.68 -7.29 -16.01
CA ARG A 160 21.39 -6.14 -16.88
C ARG A 160 20.24 -5.27 -16.38
N LEU A 161 19.15 -5.89 -15.95
CA LEU A 161 17.96 -5.18 -15.50
C LEU A 161 18.19 -4.51 -14.14
N PHE A 162 18.90 -5.16 -13.24
CA PHE A 162 19.10 -4.73 -11.85
C PHE A 162 20.51 -4.17 -11.58
N ASP A 163 21.29 -3.85 -12.61
CA ASP A 163 22.52 -3.06 -12.44
C ASP A 163 22.19 -1.73 -11.74
N PRO A 164 22.97 -1.29 -10.75
CA PRO A 164 22.72 -0.04 -10.04
C PRO A 164 22.59 1.20 -10.93
N GLY A 165 23.23 1.21 -12.09
CA GLY A 165 23.14 2.27 -13.09
C GLY A 165 22.01 2.09 -14.11
N SER A 166 21.27 0.98 -14.05
CA SER A 166 20.17 0.72 -14.99
C SER A 166 18.98 1.65 -14.72
N PRO A 167 18.45 2.33 -15.74
CA PRO A 167 17.22 3.10 -15.58
C PRO A 167 16.02 2.26 -15.08
N VAL A 168 16.02 0.95 -15.40
CA VAL A 168 14.99 0.02 -14.91
C VAL A 168 15.13 -0.18 -13.41
N TRP A 169 16.35 -0.41 -12.91
CA TRP A 169 16.60 -0.55 -11.47
C TRP A 169 16.20 0.69 -10.68
N ILE A 170 16.61 1.89 -11.14
CA ILE A 170 16.29 3.14 -10.46
C ILE A 170 14.78 3.28 -10.27
N ARG A 171 14.01 3.01 -11.35
CA ARG A 171 12.55 3.04 -11.29
C ARG A 171 11.95 1.92 -10.46
N PHE A 172 12.47 0.70 -10.59
CA PHE A 172 12.02 -0.48 -9.85
C PHE A 172 12.15 -0.29 -8.33
N ARG A 173 13.27 0.30 -7.91
CA ARG A 173 13.55 0.59 -6.51
C ARG A 173 12.51 1.53 -5.89
N GLU A 174 12.02 2.49 -6.66
CA GLU A 174 11.18 3.59 -6.17
C GLU A 174 9.68 3.38 -6.44
N ALA A 175 9.34 2.58 -7.45
CA ALA A 175 7.96 2.39 -7.89
C ALA A 175 7.06 1.79 -6.80
N PRO A 176 5.77 2.16 -6.77
CA PRO A 176 4.77 1.48 -5.95
C PRO A 176 4.37 0.13 -6.56
N ALA A 177 3.86 -0.80 -5.75
CA ALA A 177 3.28 -2.04 -6.26
C ALA A 177 1.82 -1.88 -6.70
N ALA A 178 1.09 -0.92 -6.14
CA ALA A 178 -0.33 -0.69 -6.44
C ALA A 178 -0.71 0.78 -6.21
N LYS A 179 -1.91 1.18 -6.68
CA LYS A 179 -2.47 2.51 -6.38
C LYS A 179 -3.19 2.55 -5.02
N TYR A 180 -3.90 1.49 -4.62
CA TYR A 180 -4.84 1.55 -3.49
C TYR A 180 -4.74 0.40 -2.48
N TYR A 181 -4.17 -0.73 -2.86
CA TYR A 181 -4.18 -1.91 -2.03
C TYR A 181 -2.85 -2.09 -1.27
N HIS A 182 -2.40 -3.32 -1.11
CA HIS A 182 -1.13 -3.63 -0.46
C HIS A 182 0.05 -2.97 -1.19
N GLN A 183 1.01 -2.47 -0.42
CA GLN A 183 2.25 -1.86 -0.91
C GLN A 183 2.05 -0.68 -1.89
N ALA A 184 0.96 0.11 -1.68
CA ALA A 184 0.64 1.34 -2.41
C ALA A 184 1.42 2.54 -1.85
N TYR A 185 2.76 2.44 -1.85
CA TYR A 185 3.70 3.41 -1.32
C TYR A 185 5.03 3.37 -2.10
N PRO A 186 5.89 4.40 -1.99
CA PRO A 186 7.24 4.38 -2.56
C PRO A 186 8.01 3.14 -2.10
N HIS A 187 8.77 2.53 -3.01
CA HIS A 187 9.47 1.25 -2.79
C HIS A 187 8.56 0.02 -2.65
N GLY A 188 7.25 0.18 -2.86
CA GLY A 188 6.29 -0.91 -2.73
C GLY A 188 6.54 -2.06 -3.71
N LEU A 189 6.98 -1.76 -4.94
CA LEU A 189 7.33 -2.77 -5.94
C LEU A 189 8.54 -3.61 -5.49
N LEU A 190 9.56 -2.98 -4.91
CA LEU A 190 10.72 -3.69 -4.37
C LEU A 190 10.31 -4.62 -3.21
N ASP A 191 9.54 -4.10 -2.26
CA ASP A 191 9.05 -4.85 -1.10
C ASP A 191 8.17 -6.04 -1.50
N HIS A 192 7.22 -5.81 -2.44
CA HIS A 192 6.39 -6.85 -3.01
C HIS A 192 7.22 -7.96 -3.68
N THR A 193 8.12 -7.55 -4.58
CA THR A 193 8.93 -8.49 -5.36
C THR A 193 9.84 -9.32 -4.48
N VAL A 194 10.48 -8.74 -3.46
CA VAL A 194 11.33 -9.48 -2.51
C VAL A 194 10.49 -10.53 -1.79
N SER A 195 9.33 -10.15 -1.27
CA SER A 195 8.44 -11.06 -0.54
C SER A 195 7.96 -12.22 -1.42
N VAL A 196 7.49 -11.93 -2.63
CA VAL A 196 7.02 -12.96 -3.59
C VAL A 196 8.16 -13.86 -4.01
N ALA A 197 9.31 -13.31 -4.41
CA ALA A 197 10.42 -14.10 -4.93
C ALA A 197 11.11 -14.97 -3.87
N GLN A 198 11.20 -14.51 -2.61
CA GLN A 198 11.65 -15.32 -1.48
C GLN A 198 10.70 -16.50 -1.22
N ALA A 199 9.38 -16.25 -1.21
CA ALA A 199 8.38 -17.29 -1.02
C ALA A 199 8.39 -18.31 -2.18
N VAL A 200 8.50 -17.85 -3.42
CA VAL A 200 8.67 -18.71 -4.61
C VAL A 200 9.94 -19.56 -4.50
N SER A 201 11.07 -18.96 -4.11
CA SER A 201 12.34 -19.67 -3.92
C SER A 201 12.22 -20.77 -2.86
N ALA A 202 11.58 -20.50 -1.75
CA ALA A 202 11.35 -21.48 -0.68
C ALA A 202 10.40 -22.61 -1.14
N ALA A 203 9.28 -22.25 -1.79
CA ALA A 203 8.31 -23.22 -2.27
C ALA A 203 8.85 -24.09 -3.41
N ALA A 204 9.66 -23.55 -4.32
CA ALA A 204 10.24 -24.29 -5.44
C ALA A 204 11.06 -25.51 -4.99
N SER A 205 11.71 -25.43 -3.82
CA SER A 205 12.48 -26.56 -3.27
C SER A 205 11.58 -27.69 -2.72
N ALA A 206 10.31 -27.39 -2.39
CA ALA A 206 9.37 -28.35 -1.83
C ALA A 206 8.58 -29.14 -2.89
N PHE A 207 8.49 -28.62 -4.14
CA PHE A 207 7.69 -29.23 -5.20
C PHE A 207 8.59 -29.78 -6.33
N PRO A 208 8.67 -31.13 -6.50
CA PRO A 208 9.50 -31.73 -7.56
C PRO A 208 9.08 -31.28 -8.96
N GLY A 209 10.07 -31.03 -9.82
CA GLY A 209 9.87 -30.70 -11.23
C GLY A 209 9.61 -29.22 -11.49
N ILE A 210 9.78 -28.34 -10.51
CA ILE A 210 9.88 -26.90 -10.70
C ILE A 210 11.35 -26.54 -10.98
N GLU A 211 11.59 -25.82 -12.07
CA GLU A 211 12.90 -25.23 -12.35
C GLU A 211 13.06 -23.93 -11.56
N ARG A 212 13.76 -24.06 -10.41
CA ARG A 212 13.86 -22.96 -9.43
C ARG A 212 14.36 -21.64 -10.03
N ASP A 213 15.38 -21.72 -10.91
CA ASP A 213 15.96 -20.51 -11.50
C ASP A 213 14.97 -19.78 -12.42
N ILE A 214 14.14 -20.52 -13.15
CA ILE A 214 13.04 -19.95 -13.95
C ILE A 214 11.97 -19.35 -13.02
N ALA A 215 11.55 -20.08 -11.97
CA ALA A 215 10.53 -19.61 -11.05
C ALA A 215 10.96 -18.33 -10.31
N VAL A 216 12.20 -18.29 -9.78
CA VAL A 216 12.75 -17.12 -9.08
C VAL A 216 12.92 -15.95 -10.04
N THR A 217 13.48 -16.16 -11.23
CA THR A 217 13.62 -15.11 -12.24
C THR A 217 12.26 -14.57 -12.67
N GLY A 218 11.29 -15.46 -12.92
CA GLY A 218 9.92 -15.06 -13.22
C GLY A 218 9.27 -14.26 -12.10
N ALA A 219 9.44 -14.68 -10.84
CA ALA A 219 8.94 -13.96 -9.67
C ALA A 219 9.57 -12.57 -9.49
N VAL A 220 10.86 -12.41 -9.80
CA VAL A 220 11.53 -11.10 -9.77
C VAL A 220 11.02 -10.17 -10.88
N LEU A 221 10.63 -10.74 -12.03
CA LEU A 221 10.28 -9.97 -13.23
C LEU A 221 8.77 -9.81 -13.45
N HIS A 222 7.89 -10.53 -12.71
CA HIS A 222 6.46 -10.59 -13.01
C HIS A 222 5.82 -9.20 -13.10
N ASP A 223 6.19 -8.32 -12.20
CA ASP A 223 5.63 -6.98 -12.02
C ASP A 223 6.53 -5.84 -12.56
N ILE A 224 7.61 -6.16 -13.25
CA ILE A 224 8.60 -5.15 -13.70
C ILE A 224 7.99 -4.04 -14.57
N GLY A 225 6.87 -4.30 -15.23
CA GLY A 225 6.15 -3.31 -16.03
C GLY A 225 5.55 -2.16 -15.22
N LYS A 226 5.37 -2.33 -13.91
CA LYS A 226 4.94 -1.26 -12.99
C LYS A 226 5.92 -0.09 -12.97
N THR A 227 7.20 -0.32 -13.30
CA THR A 227 8.20 0.75 -13.51
C THR A 227 7.84 1.75 -14.60
N MET A 228 7.00 1.36 -15.56
CA MET A 228 6.49 2.23 -16.64
C MET A 228 5.02 2.58 -16.44
N ALA A 229 4.26 1.74 -15.74
CA ALA A 229 2.83 1.88 -15.58
C ALA A 229 2.44 2.95 -14.55
N TYR A 230 3.28 3.20 -13.55
CA TYR A 230 3.01 4.19 -12.50
C TYR A 230 3.87 5.44 -12.65
N ASN A 231 3.33 6.58 -12.17
CA ASN A 231 4.05 7.86 -12.09
C ASN A 231 5.11 7.84 -10.96
N ASP A 232 5.83 8.95 -10.83
CA ASP A 232 6.92 9.13 -9.85
C ASP A 232 6.46 9.90 -8.60
N ASP A 233 5.17 10.22 -8.49
CA ASP A 233 4.66 10.99 -7.37
C ASP A 233 4.44 10.10 -6.14
N PRO A 234 5.19 10.27 -5.04
CA PRO A 234 5.09 9.43 -3.87
C PRO A 234 3.78 9.61 -3.09
N LEU A 235 3.12 10.75 -3.24
CA LEU A 235 1.88 11.09 -2.53
C LEU A 235 0.65 10.82 -3.40
N ALA A 236 0.73 11.10 -4.71
CA ALA A 236 -0.37 10.92 -5.65
C ALA A 236 -0.04 9.83 -6.68
N ILE A 237 0.11 8.59 -6.19
CA ILE A 237 0.34 7.43 -7.05
C ILE A 237 -0.81 7.29 -8.06
N ASP A 238 -0.47 7.35 -9.35
CA ASP A 238 -1.44 7.13 -10.43
C ASP A 238 -0.78 6.45 -11.63
N LEU A 239 -1.62 5.91 -12.52
CA LEU A 239 -1.15 5.33 -13.77
C LEU A 239 -0.68 6.43 -14.73
N THR A 240 0.44 6.18 -15.39
CA THR A 240 0.87 6.92 -16.58
C THR A 240 -0.08 6.68 -17.75
N ASP A 241 0.02 7.47 -18.82
CA ASP A 241 -0.71 7.20 -20.06
C ASP A 241 -0.38 5.81 -20.61
N ALA A 242 0.89 5.39 -20.55
CA ALA A 242 1.30 4.04 -20.94
C ALA A 242 0.65 2.97 -20.07
N GLY A 243 0.60 3.17 -18.75
CA GLY A 243 -0.07 2.27 -17.82
C GLY A 243 -1.57 2.13 -18.09
N ARG A 244 -2.25 3.25 -18.41
CA ARG A 244 -3.69 3.27 -18.73
C ARG A 244 -4.01 2.63 -20.09
N LEU A 245 -3.16 2.86 -21.09
CA LEU A 245 -3.41 2.40 -22.46
C LEU A 245 -2.94 0.97 -22.73
N GLN A 246 -1.92 0.50 -22.02
CA GLN A 246 -1.27 -0.78 -22.31
C GLN A 246 -1.36 -1.76 -21.13
N GLY A 247 -1.38 -1.27 -19.88
CA GLY A 247 -1.28 -2.11 -18.67
C GLY A 247 0.15 -2.54 -18.36
N GLU A 248 0.39 -2.91 -17.10
CA GLU A 248 1.74 -3.30 -16.62
C GLU A 248 2.24 -4.61 -17.22
N ILE A 249 1.35 -5.59 -17.48
CA ILE A 249 1.75 -6.90 -18.02
C ILE A 249 2.40 -6.78 -19.43
N PRO A 250 1.76 -6.12 -20.42
CA PRO A 250 2.39 -5.87 -21.71
C PRO A 250 3.66 -5.02 -21.62
N LEU A 251 3.68 -4.01 -20.74
CA LEU A 251 4.87 -3.20 -20.53
C LEU A 251 6.02 -4.01 -19.93
N GLY A 252 5.72 -4.91 -18.98
CA GLY A 252 6.70 -5.83 -18.39
C GLY A 252 7.24 -6.82 -19.43
N TYR A 253 6.35 -7.43 -20.21
CA TYR A 253 6.75 -8.29 -21.31
C TYR A 253 7.67 -7.56 -22.29
N TYR A 254 7.34 -6.31 -22.67
CA TYR A 254 8.18 -5.50 -23.55
C TYR A 254 9.59 -5.27 -22.97
N LEU A 255 9.68 -4.89 -21.68
CA LEU A 255 10.96 -4.66 -21.02
C LEU A 255 11.83 -5.92 -20.99
N VAL A 256 11.26 -7.04 -20.56
CA VAL A 256 11.97 -8.31 -20.45
C VAL A 256 12.41 -8.80 -21.83
N ARG A 257 11.52 -8.76 -22.82
CA ARG A 257 11.83 -9.15 -24.19
C ARG A 257 12.96 -8.33 -24.78
N ARG A 258 12.90 -7.02 -24.66
CA ARG A 258 13.94 -6.10 -25.14
C ARG A 258 15.33 -6.42 -24.57
N GLU A 259 15.42 -6.77 -23.30
CA GLU A 259 16.71 -7.13 -22.69
C GLU A 259 17.17 -8.54 -23.09
N ILE A 260 16.27 -9.50 -23.24
CA ILE A 260 16.59 -10.85 -23.77
C ILE A 260 17.13 -10.75 -25.19
N GLU A 261 16.53 -9.95 -26.06
CA GLU A 261 16.98 -9.73 -27.46
C GLU A 261 18.39 -9.13 -27.56
N ARG A 262 18.90 -8.53 -26.49
CA ARG A 262 20.26 -7.98 -26.38
C ARG A 262 21.30 -8.97 -25.88
N ILE A 263 20.87 -10.15 -25.43
CA ILE A 263 21.76 -11.23 -24.98
C ILE A 263 21.96 -12.19 -26.15
N GLU A 264 23.19 -12.25 -26.66
CA GLU A 264 23.52 -13.10 -27.80
C GLU A 264 23.29 -14.58 -27.48
N GLY A 265 22.54 -15.27 -28.35
CA GLY A 265 22.28 -16.70 -28.22
C GLY A 265 21.42 -17.08 -27.00
N PHE A 266 20.56 -16.15 -26.49
CA PHE A 266 19.61 -16.51 -25.44
C PHE A 266 18.69 -17.63 -25.91
N ASP A 267 18.54 -18.66 -25.08
CA ASP A 267 17.74 -19.83 -25.39
C ASP A 267 16.26 -19.46 -25.62
N PRO A 268 15.67 -19.76 -26.79
CA PRO A 268 14.28 -19.41 -27.07
C PRO A 268 13.26 -20.09 -26.15
N GLU A 269 13.50 -21.33 -25.71
CA GLU A 269 12.58 -22.03 -24.79
C GLU A 269 12.62 -21.40 -23.41
N LEU A 270 13.82 -21.03 -22.95
CA LEU A 270 13.99 -20.29 -21.69
C LEU A 270 13.31 -18.91 -21.73
N ALA A 271 13.46 -18.20 -22.88
CA ALA A 271 12.78 -16.92 -23.09
C ALA A 271 11.25 -17.08 -23.02
N GLN A 272 10.69 -18.10 -23.67
CA GLN A 272 9.25 -18.39 -23.62
C GLN A 272 8.78 -18.70 -22.19
N ALA A 273 9.58 -19.44 -21.41
CA ALA A 273 9.24 -19.75 -20.02
C ALA A 273 9.13 -18.46 -19.17
N ILE A 274 10.10 -17.54 -19.29
CA ILE A 274 10.06 -16.24 -18.56
C ILE A 274 8.92 -15.36 -19.06
N PHE A 275 8.72 -15.25 -20.38
CA PHE A 275 7.60 -14.47 -20.94
C PHE A 275 6.25 -15.00 -20.44
N HIS A 276 6.11 -16.33 -20.37
CA HIS A 276 4.87 -16.93 -19.91
C HIS A 276 4.57 -16.61 -18.45
N VAL A 277 5.57 -16.60 -17.56
CA VAL A 277 5.38 -16.17 -16.18
C VAL A 277 4.87 -14.73 -16.14
N VAL A 278 5.54 -13.79 -16.83
CA VAL A 278 5.14 -12.37 -16.87
C VAL A 278 3.73 -12.20 -17.43
N LEU A 279 3.37 -12.92 -18.50
CA LEU A 279 2.07 -12.77 -19.15
C LEU A 279 0.91 -13.43 -18.39
N SER A 280 1.17 -14.34 -17.46
CA SER A 280 0.14 -15.16 -16.83
C SER A 280 0.02 -14.96 -15.30
N HIS A 281 0.86 -14.11 -14.67
CA HIS A 281 0.96 -14.07 -13.21
C HIS A 281 -0.34 -13.63 -12.50
N HIS A 282 -1.22 -12.84 -13.09
CA HIS A 282 -2.56 -12.56 -12.53
C HIS A 282 -3.51 -13.77 -12.62
N GLY A 283 -3.17 -14.83 -13.33
CA GLY A 283 -3.83 -16.13 -13.32
C GLY A 283 -5.04 -16.25 -14.22
N THR A 284 -5.90 -15.25 -14.33
CA THR A 284 -7.10 -15.29 -15.15
C THR A 284 -7.22 -14.08 -16.09
N LEU A 285 -8.03 -14.25 -17.15
CA LEU A 285 -8.30 -13.17 -18.11
C LEU A 285 -9.06 -12.00 -17.43
N GLU A 286 -9.95 -12.34 -16.51
CA GLU A 286 -10.75 -11.37 -15.76
C GLU A 286 -9.85 -10.48 -14.87
N ASN A 287 -8.72 -11.01 -14.41
CA ASN A 287 -7.73 -10.29 -13.62
C ASN A 287 -6.70 -9.55 -14.50
N GLY A 288 -6.83 -9.62 -15.82
CA GLY A 288 -5.99 -8.90 -16.78
C GLY A 288 -4.81 -9.68 -17.35
N SER A 289 -4.60 -10.95 -16.98
CA SER A 289 -3.61 -11.79 -17.65
C SER A 289 -4.05 -12.10 -19.09
N PRO A 290 -3.23 -11.84 -20.11
CA PRO A 290 -3.58 -12.21 -21.50
C PRO A 290 -3.64 -13.73 -21.72
N VAL A 291 -3.01 -14.52 -20.87
CA VAL A 291 -3.03 -16.00 -20.86
C VAL A 291 -3.08 -16.51 -19.42
N ILE A 292 -3.56 -17.75 -19.26
CA ILE A 292 -3.57 -18.43 -17.94
C ILE A 292 -2.24 -19.18 -17.72
N PRO A 293 -1.78 -19.40 -16.47
CA PRO A 293 -0.59 -20.17 -16.16
C PRO A 293 -0.66 -21.60 -16.70
N ALA A 294 0.31 -21.99 -17.53
CA ALA A 294 0.38 -23.31 -18.18
C ALA A 294 1.68 -24.07 -17.87
N THR A 295 2.59 -23.48 -17.08
CA THR A 295 3.80 -24.15 -16.57
C THR A 295 3.76 -24.22 -15.05
N ARG A 296 4.59 -25.10 -14.47
CA ARG A 296 4.70 -25.23 -13.01
C ARG A 296 5.20 -23.94 -12.36
N GLU A 297 6.18 -23.28 -12.99
CA GLU A 297 6.80 -22.04 -12.54
C GLU A 297 5.78 -20.89 -12.56
N ALA A 298 5.05 -20.73 -13.66
CA ALA A 298 4.02 -19.72 -13.80
C ALA A 298 2.88 -19.94 -12.79
N THR A 299 2.46 -21.19 -12.58
CA THR A 299 1.45 -21.55 -11.58
C THR A 299 1.91 -21.23 -10.18
N LEU A 300 3.19 -21.51 -9.85
CA LEU A 300 3.75 -21.21 -8.54
C LEU A 300 3.82 -19.69 -8.31
N VAL A 301 4.35 -18.93 -9.27
CA VAL A 301 4.46 -17.47 -9.16
C VAL A 301 3.08 -16.86 -8.97
N HIS A 302 2.10 -17.22 -9.82
CA HIS A 302 0.71 -16.76 -9.66
C HIS A 302 0.13 -17.07 -8.27
N ALA A 303 0.32 -18.30 -7.77
CA ALA A 303 -0.23 -18.70 -6.48
C ALA A 303 0.37 -17.91 -5.31
N ILE A 304 1.68 -17.67 -5.33
CA ILE A 304 2.38 -16.91 -4.28
C ILE A 304 2.05 -15.41 -4.37
N ASP A 305 2.00 -14.83 -5.56
CA ASP A 305 1.62 -13.43 -5.78
C ASP A 305 0.18 -13.17 -5.25
N ASN A 306 -0.77 -14.01 -5.63
CA ASN A 306 -2.16 -13.93 -5.15
C ASN A 306 -2.24 -14.11 -3.62
N LEU A 307 -1.44 -15.01 -3.03
CA LEU A 307 -1.34 -15.18 -1.59
C LEU A 307 -0.83 -13.89 -0.93
N GLY A 308 0.24 -13.29 -1.48
CA GLY A 308 0.81 -12.03 -1.00
C GLY A 308 -0.23 -10.90 -0.99
N GLY A 309 -0.99 -10.75 -2.07
CA GLY A 309 -2.08 -9.79 -2.18
C GLY A 309 -3.19 -9.99 -1.14
N LYS A 310 -3.56 -11.24 -0.87
CA LYS A 310 -4.54 -11.57 0.17
C LYS A 310 -4.02 -11.28 1.57
N LEU A 311 -2.78 -11.66 1.90
CA LEU A 311 -2.17 -11.38 3.21
C LEU A 311 -2.02 -9.88 3.45
N GLY A 312 -1.58 -9.11 2.45
CA GLY A 312 -1.53 -7.65 2.53
C GLY A 312 -2.92 -7.00 2.73
N SER A 313 -3.98 -7.66 2.24
CA SER A 313 -5.35 -7.22 2.55
C SER A 313 -5.71 -7.45 4.03
N PHE A 314 -5.25 -8.54 4.66
CA PHE A 314 -5.41 -8.73 6.10
C PHE A 314 -4.73 -7.62 6.90
N ASP A 315 -3.50 -7.23 6.55
CA ASP A 315 -2.78 -6.15 7.23
C ASP A 315 -3.53 -4.81 7.14
N ARG A 316 -4.08 -4.50 5.97
CA ARG A 316 -4.91 -3.30 5.74
C ARG A 316 -6.20 -3.34 6.57
N ILE A 317 -6.89 -4.49 6.59
CA ILE A 317 -8.14 -4.69 7.33
C ILE A 317 -7.87 -4.54 8.83
N GLU A 318 -6.80 -5.17 9.35
CA GLU A 318 -6.44 -5.10 10.77
C GLU A 318 -6.15 -3.66 11.21
N ARG A 319 -5.44 -2.92 10.37
CA ARG A 319 -5.15 -1.49 10.62
C ARG A 319 -6.41 -0.62 10.68
N ALA A 320 -7.42 -0.95 9.88
CA ALA A 320 -8.68 -0.20 9.82
C ALA A 320 -9.75 -0.67 10.83
N LEU A 321 -9.47 -1.75 11.57
CA LEU A 321 -10.43 -2.34 12.49
C LEU A 321 -10.51 -1.50 13.78
N PRO A 322 -11.72 -1.09 14.23
CA PRO A 322 -11.89 -0.38 15.49
C PRO A 322 -11.36 -1.16 16.69
N ASP A 323 -10.92 -0.44 17.73
CA ASP A 323 -10.46 -1.06 18.98
C ASP A 323 -11.59 -1.88 19.63
N GLY A 324 -11.23 -3.09 20.09
CA GLY A 324 -12.15 -4.02 20.71
C GLY A 324 -12.99 -4.86 19.73
N GLU A 325 -12.89 -4.63 18.43
CA GLU A 325 -13.49 -5.50 17.43
C GLU A 325 -12.50 -6.57 16.98
N ALA A 326 -12.94 -7.83 16.95
CA ALA A 326 -12.14 -8.96 16.47
C ALA A 326 -12.49 -9.38 15.04
N TRP A 327 -13.64 -8.96 14.51
CA TRP A 327 -14.12 -9.28 13.18
C TRP A 327 -14.27 -8.03 12.33
N SER A 328 -13.75 -8.09 11.11
CA SER A 328 -14.00 -7.06 10.11
C SER A 328 -15.38 -7.22 9.45
N ARG A 329 -15.79 -6.20 8.70
CA ARG A 329 -16.83 -6.35 7.67
C ARG A 329 -16.29 -7.18 6.50
N PHE A 330 -17.20 -7.62 5.60
CA PHE A 330 -16.83 -8.28 4.34
C PHE A 330 -15.86 -7.39 3.54
N ASP A 331 -14.73 -7.95 3.14
CA ASP A 331 -13.73 -7.29 2.30
C ASP A 331 -13.51 -8.06 1.01
N ARG A 332 -13.53 -7.35 -0.12
CA ARG A 332 -13.38 -7.94 -1.45
C ARG A 332 -11.97 -8.49 -1.72
N GLY A 333 -10.96 -7.96 -1.04
CA GLY A 333 -9.57 -8.40 -1.23
C GLY A 333 -9.31 -9.82 -0.73
N ILE A 334 -10.10 -10.25 0.28
CA ILE A 334 -10.02 -11.62 0.83
C ILE A 334 -11.29 -12.45 0.55
N ASP A 335 -12.29 -11.84 -0.09
CA ASP A 335 -13.61 -12.43 -0.36
C ASP A 335 -14.31 -13.01 0.90
N SER A 336 -14.08 -12.36 2.05
CA SER A 336 -14.58 -12.78 3.37
C SER A 336 -14.54 -11.64 4.37
N ALA A 337 -14.99 -11.90 5.62
CA ALA A 337 -14.64 -11.12 6.80
C ALA A 337 -13.38 -11.71 7.44
N ALA A 338 -12.49 -10.85 7.94
CA ALA A 338 -11.27 -11.24 8.65
C ALA A 338 -11.50 -11.34 10.17
N TYR A 339 -10.82 -12.29 10.81
CA TYR A 339 -10.82 -12.46 12.26
C TYR A 339 -9.43 -12.26 12.85
N PHE A 340 -9.32 -11.39 13.87
CA PHE A 340 -8.07 -11.07 14.56
C PHE A 340 -8.15 -11.46 16.03
N ARG A 341 -7.54 -12.60 16.35
CA ARG A 341 -7.58 -13.17 17.71
C ARG A 341 -6.98 -12.26 18.78
N SER A 342 -5.92 -11.55 18.46
CA SER A 342 -5.23 -10.62 19.40
C SER A 342 -6.08 -9.46 19.87
N ARG A 343 -7.17 -9.14 19.14
CA ARG A 343 -8.12 -8.08 19.49
C ARG A 343 -9.39 -8.58 20.19
N ALA A 344 -9.55 -9.89 20.31
CA ALA A 344 -10.69 -10.53 20.96
C ALA A 344 -10.54 -10.69 22.49
N ALA A 345 -9.47 -10.13 23.09
CA ALA A 345 -9.15 -10.29 24.52
C ALA A 345 -9.51 -9.05 25.33
#